data_7348e2c1f31557601ad4a92f79e4c420
#
_entry.id   7348e2c1f31557601ad4a92f79e4c420
#
_cell.length_a   1.000
_cell.length_b   1.000
_cell.length_c   1.000
_cell.angle_alpha   90.00
_cell.angle_beta   90.00
_cell.angle_gamma   90.00
#
_symmetry.space_group_name_H-M   'P 1'
#
loop_
_entity.id
_entity.type
_entity.pdbx_description
1 polymer ?
#
loop_
_entity_poly.entity_id
_entity_poly.type
_entity_poly.pdbx_seq_one_letter_code
_entity_poly.pdbx_strand_id
1 'polypeptide(L)'
;EIPLRLVGSEMCIRDRFKNHPKGLLPAALANMGERFGFYTMMAILTLFLMSKFGLDKTNAGIIYSVFYFSIYILAFVGGLIADKTRNYKGTILTGLVIMAAGYLLIAIPTPTPVRNLPLYLTVTCIGLFTIAFGNGLFKGNLQALVGQMYDNEKYGKMRDSGFSLFYMFINVGAIFAPMVAIGVRNWWLSTKGFLYNPDLPELCHGFLGGNLSPEASERFAALAAEVSSNGAPIDMAAFADSYLSAFATGFHYAFGVAIAAMLISLVIFLANKKSLPDPRQAQAAGTGSRIDPGEVRMAAKEVRQRIWALIAVCAVVIFFWFSFHQNGLTLTYFAKDYTRLSIGSLGLSAEIFQSMNPFFVVFLTPLVLAFFGMMRARGKEPSTPAKIAIGMGIAAVAYVVMMLGSLGVPPAAEVERMGGLSEAQRVTPFLLIGTYLILTIAELFISPLGISFVSKAAPPQYQGCLLYTSPSPRDVEE
;
A
#
# COMPACT_ATOMS: atom_id res chain seq x y z
N GLU A 1 25.37 -6.12 -30.73
CA GLU A 1 25.37 -7.41 -30.01
C GLU A 1 25.37 -7.12 -28.51
N ILE A 2 24.20 -7.18 -27.87
CA ILE A 2 24.10 -7.19 -26.40
C ILE A 2 24.30 -8.65 -26.02
N PRO A 3 25.37 -9.00 -25.29
CA PRO A 3 25.62 -10.40 -24.95
C PRO A 3 24.51 -10.93 -24.05
N LEU A 4 23.94 -12.05 -24.44
CA LEU A 4 23.05 -12.93 -23.65
C LEU A 4 23.75 -13.53 -22.41
N ARG A 5 24.69 -12.81 -21.79
CA ARG A 5 25.45 -13.22 -20.60
C ARG A 5 24.86 -12.78 -19.27
N LEU A 6 23.56 -12.40 -19.26
CA LEU A 6 22.87 -11.94 -18.04
C LEU A 6 21.98 -13.01 -17.38
N VAL A 7 22.05 -14.25 -17.83
CA VAL A 7 21.37 -15.37 -17.17
C VAL A 7 22.44 -16.37 -16.78
N GLY A 8 23.04 -16.21 -15.61
CA GLY A 8 23.98 -17.21 -15.10
C GLY A 8 25.10 -16.73 -14.17
N SER A 9 24.91 -15.66 -13.42
CA SER A 9 25.76 -15.45 -12.24
C SER A 9 24.88 -15.09 -11.05
N GLU A 10 25.01 -15.84 -9.98
CA GLU A 10 24.52 -15.50 -8.65
C GLU A 10 25.09 -14.14 -8.23
N MET A 11 24.48 -13.07 -8.73
CA MET A 11 24.87 -11.72 -8.35
C MET A 11 24.26 -11.48 -6.97
N CYS A 12 25.02 -11.76 -5.91
CA CYS A 12 24.69 -11.44 -4.54
C CYS A 12 24.12 -10.02 -4.47
N ILE A 13 23.04 -9.81 -3.72
CA ILE A 13 22.44 -8.48 -3.44
C ILE A 13 23.53 -7.48 -3.05
N ARG A 14 24.53 -7.93 -2.26
CA ARG A 14 25.71 -7.16 -1.87
C ARG A 14 26.52 -6.62 -3.05
N ASP A 15 26.65 -7.36 -4.15
CA ASP A 15 27.44 -6.93 -5.31
C ASP A 15 26.71 -5.87 -6.14
N ARG A 16 25.39 -5.90 -6.16
CA ARG A 16 24.59 -4.84 -6.79
C ARG A 16 24.74 -3.48 -6.10
N PHE A 17 24.97 -3.46 -4.78
CA PHE A 17 25.17 -2.23 -4.01
C PHE A 17 26.63 -1.73 -3.98
N LYS A 18 27.63 -2.51 -4.40
CA LYS A 18 29.06 -2.13 -4.34
C LYS A 18 29.38 -0.82 -5.07
N ASN A 19 28.70 -0.55 -6.17
CA ASN A 19 28.96 0.62 -7.00
C ASN A 19 28.07 1.82 -6.63
N HIS A 20 27.16 1.69 -5.68
CA HIS A 20 26.24 2.73 -5.25
C HIS A 20 26.73 3.45 -3.97
N PRO A 21 26.20 4.61 -3.64
CA PRO A 21 26.51 5.31 -2.38
C PRO A 21 26.22 4.40 -1.16
N LYS A 22 27.12 4.45 -0.17
CA LYS A 22 27.00 3.61 1.05
C LYS A 22 25.70 3.83 1.82
N GLY A 23 25.05 4.96 1.67
CA GLY A 23 23.77 5.30 2.30
C GLY A 23 22.55 4.65 1.63
N LEU A 24 22.66 4.14 0.39
CA LEU A 24 21.52 3.60 -0.34
C LEU A 24 20.90 2.38 0.34
N LEU A 25 21.72 1.39 0.69
CA LEU A 25 21.21 0.16 1.32
C LEU A 25 20.52 0.43 2.67
N PRO A 26 21.11 1.20 3.61
CA PRO A 26 20.39 1.57 4.83
C PRO A 26 19.09 2.34 4.60
N ALA A 27 19.07 3.25 3.63
CA ALA A 27 17.85 3.98 3.28
C ALA A 27 16.78 3.03 2.72
N ALA A 28 17.16 2.11 1.82
CA ALA A 28 16.26 1.12 1.25
C ALA A 28 15.69 0.17 2.31
N LEU A 29 16.52 -0.29 3.25
CA LEU A 29 16.09 -1.16 4.36
C LEU A 29 15.17 -0.43 5.35
N ALA A 30 15.47 0.83 5.67
CA ALA A 30 14.60 1.63 6.54
C ALA A 30 13.24 1.89 5.85
N ASN A 31 13.25 2.16 4.55
CA ASN A 31 12.01 2.30 3.79
C ASN A 31 11.23 0.99 3.70
N MET A 32 11.90 -0.12 3.44
CA MET A 32 11.28 -1.45 3.40
C MET A 32 10.53 -1.76 4.70
N GLY A 33 11.16 -1.52 5.86
CA GLY A 33 10.53 -1.78 7.15
C GLY A 33 9.35 -0.85 7.43
N GLU A 34 9.46 0.43 7.07
CA GLU A 34 8.34 1.38 7.19
C GLU A 34 7.20 0.98 6.25
N ARG A 35 7.48 0.69 4.98
CA ARG A 35 6.47 0.22 4.02
C ARG A 35 5.84 -1.11 4.44
N PHE A 36 6.62 -2.06 4.95
CA PHE A 36 6.08 -3.29 5.51
C PHE A 36 5.04 -3.02 6.61
N GLY A 37 5.34 -2.14 7.58
CA GLY A 37 4.37 -1.76 8.61
C GLY A 37 3.13 -1.08 8.03
N PHE A 38 3.31 -0.19 7.07
CA PHE A 38 2.22 0.49 6.38
C PHE A 38 1.30 -0.49 5.65
N TYR A 39 1.84 -1.38 4.84
CA TYR A 39 1.04 -2.36 4.09
C TYR A 39 0.42 -3.43 5.00
N THR A 40 1.08 -3.78 6.12
CA THR A 40 0.47 -4.62 7.16
C THR A 40 -0.83 -4.02 7.67
N MET A 41 -0.83 -2.72 7.99
CA MET A 41 -2.03 -2.01 8.44
C MET A 41 -3.07 -1.88 7.32
N MET A 42 -2.65 -1.44 6.12
CA MET A 42 -3.56 -1.21 5.01
C MET A 42 -4.33 -2.47 4.61
N ALA A 43 -3.67 -3.64 4.67
CA ALA A 43 -4.28 -4.91 4.32
C ALA A 43 -5.48 -5.27 5.21
N ILE A 44 -5.42 -4.90 6.49
CA ILE A 44 -6.42 -5.31 7.49
C ILE A 44 -7.33 -4.19 7.97
N LEU A 45 -7.06 -2.92 7.60
CA LEU A 45 -7.72 -1.75 8.19
C LEU A 45 -9.24 -1.78 8.04
N THR A 46 -9.76 -2.02 6.84
CA THR A 46 -11.20 -2.04 6.60
C THR A 46 -11.90 -3.18 7.35
N LEU A 47 -11.30 -4.37 7.34
CA LEU A 47 -11.84 -5.53 8.06
C LEU A 47 -11.73 -5.35 9.58
N PHE A 48 -10.68 -4.70 10.07
CA PHE A 48 -10.56 -4.31 11.47
C PHE A 48 -11.68 -3.35 11.90
N LEU A 49 -11.94 -2.31 11.09
CA LEU A 49 -13.00 -1.34 11.39
C LEU A 49 -14.38 -2.00 11.44
N MET A 50 -14.67 -2.90 10.51
CA MET A 50 -15.93 -3.64 10.48
C MET A 50 -16.04 -4.61 11.65
N SER A 51 -15.03 -5.44 11.89
CA SER A 51 -15.09 -6.49 12.90
C SER A 51 -15.04 -5.95 14.33
N LYS A 52 -14.29 -4.88 14.58
CA LYS A 52 -14.17 -4.30 15.92
C LYS A 52 -15.34 -3.41 16.29
N PHE A 53 -15.73 -2.52 15.37
CA PHE A 53 -16.71 -1.47 15.67
C PHE A 53 -18.11 -1.78 15.13
N GLY A 54 -18.28 -2.90 14.40
CA GLY A 54 -19.55 -3.22 13.74
C GLY A 54 -19.93 -2.20 12.64
N LEU A 55 -18.93 -1.51 12.04
CA LEU A 55 -19.21 -0.55 10.97
C LEU A 55 -19.59 -1.29 9.70
N ASP A 56 -20.55 -0.72 8.98
CA ASP A 56 -20.87 -1.13 7.62
C ASP A 56 -19.74 -0.79 6.63
N LYS A 57 -19.78 -1.38 5.45
CA LYS A 57 -18.76 -1.20 4.39
C LYS A 57 -18.58 0.26 3.99
N THR A 58 -19.69 1.03 3.99
CA THR A 58 -19.67 2.44 3.61
C THR A 58 -18.90 3.28 4.62
N ASN A 59 -19.23 3.16 5.91
CA ASN A 59 -18.57 3.91 6.98
C ASN A 59 -17.10 3.51 7.16
N ALA A 60 -16.79 2.21 7.09
CA ALA A 60 -15.40 1.73 7.09
C ALA A 60 -14.62 2.26 5.87
N GLY A 61 -15.26 2.28 4.68
CA GLY A 61 -14.70 2.83 3.45
C GLY A 61 -14.45 4.34 3.51
N ILE A 62 -15.32 5.11 4.15
CA ILE A 62 -15.13 6.55 4.37
C ILE A 62 -13.89 6.80 5.23
N ILE A 63 -13.76 6.11 6.36
CA ILE A 63 -12.58 6.25 7.24
C ILE A 63 -11.29 5.88 6.49
N TYR A 64 -11.30 4.77 5.76
CA TYR A 64 -10.19 4.36 4.90
C TYR A 64 -9.82 5.44 3.88
N SER A 65 -10.80 5.99 3.18
CA SER A 65 -10.59 6.99 2.13
C SER A 65 -10.06 8.31 2.69
N VAL A 66 -10.61 8.78 3.83
CA VAL A 66 -10.13 9.99 4.52
C VAL A 66 -8.71 9.80 5.01
N PHE A 67 -8.40 8.64 5.59
CA PHE A 67 -7.03 8.30 6.00
C PHE A 67 -6.08 8.32 4.81
N TYR A 68 -6.45 7.65 3.72
CA TYR A 68 -5.63 7.57 2.50
C TYR A 68 -5.39 8.95 1.87
N PHE A 69 -6.43 9.77 1.77
CA PHE A 69 -6.33 11.17 1.31
C PHE A 69 -5.40 11.99 2.20
N SER A 70 -5.49 11.81 3.53
CA SER A 70 -4.66 12.53 4.50
C SER A 70 -3.18 12.26 4.30
N ILE A 71 -2.79 11.04 3.92
CA ILE A 71 -1.39 10.67 3.63
C ILE A 71 -0.79 11.58 2.55
N TYR A 72 -1.51 11.81 1.45
CA TYR A 72 -1.01 12.64 0.33
C TYR A 72 -0.93 14.12 0.68
N ILE A 73 -1.96 14.66 1.35
CA ILE A 73 -1.95 16.06 1.79
C ILE A 73 -0.83 16.30 2.80
N LEU A 74 -0.67 15.40 3.76
CA LEU A 74 0.35 15.53 4.80
C LEU A 74 1.77 15.26 4.26
N ALA A 75 1.92 14.50 3.17
CA ALA A 75 3.21 14.35 2.48
C ALA A 75 3.69 15.69 1.89
N PHE A 76 2.77 16.47 1.31
CA PHE A 76 3.10 17.83 0.86
C PHE A 76 3.55 18.74 2.02
N VAL A 77 2.82 18.70 3.15
CA VAL A 77 3.19 19.45 4.36
C VAL A 77 4.56 19.02 4.88
N GLY A 78 4.81 17.69 4.93
CA GLY A 78 6.09 17.13 5.37
C GLY A 78 7.27 17.55 4.49
N GLY A 79 7.07 17.63 3.17
CA GLY A 79 8.04 18.16 2.22
C GLY A 79 8.37 19.62 2.50
N LEU A 80 7.34 20.48 2.66
CA LEU A 80 7.52 21.90 2.99
C LEU A 80 8.30 22.12 4.31
N ILE A 81 8.02 21.30 5.33
CA ILE A 81 8.72 21.35 6.62
C ILE A 81 10.22 21.03 6.41
N ALA A 82 10.53 19.96 5.68
CA ALA A 82 11.90 19.55 5.44
C ALA A 82 12.67 20.58 4.59
N ASP A 83 12.06 21.12 3.55
CA ASP A 83 12.66 22.14 2.69
C ASP A 83 12.93 23.43 3.46
N LYS A 84 11.96 23.89 4.26
CA LYS A 84 12.12 25.11 5.09
C LYS A 84 13.16 24.94 6.17
N THR A 85 13.20 23.79 6.84
CA THR A 85 14.15 23.50 7.92
C THR A 85 15.50 23.01 7.40
N ARG A 86 15.57 22.55 6.14
CA ARG A 86 16.72 21.87 5.53
C ARG A 86 17.27 20.72 6.36
N ASN A 87 16.41 20.12 7.18
CA ASN A 87 16.76 19.04 8.10
C ASN A 87 16.04 17.74 7.73
N TYR A 88 16.29 17.22 6.54
CA TYR A 88 15.66 15.99 6.05
C TYR A 88 15.82 14.81 7.04
N LYS A 89 17.05 14.61 7.58
CA LYS A 89 17.31 13.53 8.54
C LYS A 89 16.46 13.65 9.81
N GLY A 90 16.35 14.86 10.35
CA GLY A 90 15.52 15.13 11.53
C GLY A 90 14.04 14.92 11.22
N THR A 91 13.56 15.40 10.10
CA THR A 91 12.15 15.23 9.67
C THR A 91 11.79 13.76 9.48
N ILE A 92 12.65 12.97 8.83
CA ILE A 92 12.48 11.52 8.66
C ILE A 92 12.42 10.81 10.02
N LEU A 93 13.35 11.10 10.94
CA LEU A 93 13.35 10.51 12.28
C LEU A 93 12.10 10.85 13.07
N THR A 94 11.68 12.12 13.03
CA THR A 94 10.43 12.56 13.67
C THR A 94 9.24 11.82 13.07
N GLY A 95 9.20 11.65 11.75
CA GLY A 95 8.17 10.89 11.06
C GLY A 95 8.07 9.44 11.55
N LEU A 96 9.19 8.73 11.66
CA LEU A 96 9.21 7.35 12.16
C LEU A 96 8.71 7.24 13.61
N VAL A 97 9.10 8.18 14.48
CA VAL A 97 8.64 8.20 15.89
C VAL A 97 7.15 8.47 15.98
N ILE A 98 6.65 9.45 15.21
CA ILE A 98 5.22 9.78 15.16
C ILE A 98 4.41 8.61 14.62
N MET A 99 4.86 7.94 13.54
CA MET A 99 4.20 6.74 13.02
C MET A 99 4.17 5.62 14.08
N ALA A 100 5.27 5.35 14.77
CA ALA A 100 5.31 4.34 15.83
C ALA A 100 4.32 4.65 16.95
N ALA A 101 4.18 5.92 17.34
CA ALA A 101 3.17 6.36 18.31
C ALA A 101 1.74 6.15 17.81
N GLY A 102 1.46 6.47 16.53
CA GLY A 102 0.16 6.22 15.91
C GLY A 102 -0.18 4.74 15.85
N TYR A 103 0.76 3.89 15.44
CA TYR A 103 0.58 2.43 15.47
C TYR A 103 0.35 1.92 16.90
N LEU A 104 1.04 2.46 17.89
CA LEU A 104 0.83 2.09 19.30
C LEU A 104 -0.61 2.38 19.74
N LEU A 105 -1.18 3.53 19.36
CA LEU A 105 -2.56 3.87 19.70
C LEU A 105 -3.58 2.86 19.15
N ILE A 106 -3.37 2.35 17.94
CA ILE A 106 -4.28 1.35 17.35
C ILE A 106 -3.94 -0.09 17.71
N ALA A 107 -2.71 -0.36 18.16
CA ALA A 107 -2.26 -1.71 18.51
C ALA A 107 -2.64 -2.12 19.96
N ILE A 108 -2.94 -1.18 20.83
CA ILE A 108 -3.36 -1.49 22.20
C ILE A 108 -4.73 -2.19 22.17
N PRO A 109 -4.83 -3.45 22.64
CA PRO A 109 -6.11 -4.15 22.68
C PRO A 109 -7.10 -3.40 23.57
N THR A 110 -8.29 -3.19 23.06
CA THR A 110 -9.39 -2.55 23.77
C THR A 110 -10.61 -3.47 23.77
N PRO A 111 -11.53 -3.35 24.75
CA PRO A 111 -12.67 -4.25 24.83
C PRO A 111 -13.48 -4.34 23.53
N THR A 112 -13.84 -5.55 23.16
CA THR A 112 -14.73 -5.87 22.03
C THR A 112 -15.73 -6.93 22.53
N PRO A 113 -17.02 -6.77 22.31
CA PRO A 113 -17.73 -5.64 21.66
C PRO A 113 -17.52 -4.29 22.36
N VAL A 114 -17.53 -3.24 21.54
CA VAL A 114 -17.18 -1.90 22.01
C VAL A 114 -18.38 -1.24 22.69
N ARG A 115 -18.27 -0.97 24.00
CA ARG A 115 -19.36 -0.32 24.79
C ARG A 115 -19.47 1.18 24.53
N ASN A 116 -18.35 1.85 24.25
CA ASN A 116 -18.29 3.29 23.98
C ASN A 116 -17.73 3.52 22.58
N LEU A 117 -18.57 3.33 21.58
CA LEU A 117 -18.19 3.45 20.16
C LEU A 117 -17.54 4.80 19.82
N PRO A 118 -18.12 5.98 20.22
CA PRO A 118 -17.53 7.27 19.88
C PRO A 118 -16.11 7.43 20.43
N LEU A 119 -15.84 7.01 21.66
CA LEU A 119 -14.52 7.13 22.27
C LEU A 119 -13.46 6.30 21.53
N TYR A 120 -13.70 5.01 21.37
CA TYR A 120 -12.71 4.11 20.80
C TYR A 120 -12.50 4.34 19.29
N LEU A 121 -13.57 4.71 18.57
CA LEU A 121 -13.47 5.10 17.17
C LEU A 121 -12.66 6.39 17.00
N THR A 122 -12.89 7.39 17.87
CA THR A 122 -12.12 8.64 17.87
C THR A 122 -10.63 8.37 18.15
N VAL A 123 -10.30 7.53 19.14
CA VAL A 123 -8.90 7.15 19.43
C VAL A 123 -8.26 6.45 18.21
N THR A 124 -8.99 5.57 17.56
CA THR A 124 -8.52 4.90 16.33
C THR A 124 -8.28 5.92 15.21
N CYS A 125 -9.20 6.85 14.98
CA CYS A 125 -9.04 7.91 13.97
C CYS A 125 -7.85 8.83 14.29
N ILE A 126 -7.63 9.18 15.56
CA ILE A 126 -6.44 9.94 15.99
C ILE A 126 -5.18 9.14 15.68
N GLY A 127 -5.16 7.84 15.99
CA GLY A 127 -4.05 6.96 15.65
C GLY A 127 -3.75 6.93 14.15
N LEU A 128 -4.78 6.78 13.32
CA LEU A 128 -4.65 6.81 11.86
C LEU A 128 -4.13 8.15 11.37
N PHE A 129 -4.67 9.28 11.87
CA PHE A 129 -4.18 10.61 11.50
C PHE A 129 -2.72 10.81 11.90
N THR A 130 -2.33 10.32 13.09
CA THR A 130 -0.95 10.36 13.57
C THR A 130 -0.02 9.57 12.67
N ILE A 131 -0.45 8.37 12.19
CA ILE A 131 0.29 7.59 11.21
C ILE A 131 0.42 8.36 9.90
N ALA A 132 -0.67 8.94 9.38
CA ALA A 132 -0.66 9.70 8.14
C ALA A 132 0.29 10.91 8.22
N PHE A 133 0.30 11.62 9.35
CA PHE A 133 1.20 12.75 9.57
C PHE A 133 2.67 12.31 9.62
N GLY A 134 2.98 11.25 10.37
CA GLY A 134 4.33 10.67 10.43
C GLY A 134 4.81 10.18 9.06
N ASN A 135 3.94 9.52 8.29
CA ASN A 135 4.22 9.08 6.93
C ASN A 135 4.52 10.27 6.01
N GLY A 136 3.75 11.36 6.12
CA GLY A 136 4.02 12.59 5.37
C GLY A 136 5.40 13.19 5.66
N LEU A 137 5.87 13.12 6.91
CA LEU A 137 7.21 13.56 7.27
C LEU A 137 8.32 12.62 6.78
N PHE A 138 8.03 11.35 6.61
CA PHE A 138 9.02 10.31 6.25
C PHE A 138 9.18 10.14 4.74
N LYS A 139 8.09 9.85 4.06
CA LYS A 139 8.05 9.28 2.70
C LYS A 139 8.81 10.11 1.66
N GLY A 140 8.34 11.31 1.35
CA GLY A 140 8.95 12.17 0.34
C GLY A 140 10.36 12.60 0.69
N ASN A 141 10.62 12.82 1.98
CA ASN A 141 11.91 13.29 2.47
C ASN A 141 13.02 12.25 2.39
N LEU A 142 12.68 10.96 2.59
CA LEU A 142 13.65 9.89 2.41
C LEU A 142 14.04 9.73 0.93
N GLN A 143 13.08 9.86 0.02
CA GLN A 143 13.35 9.82 -1.43
C GLN A 143 14.21 11.01 -1.87
N ALA A 144 13.91 12.21 -1.39
CA ALA A 144 14.75 13.38 -1.65
C ALA A 144 16.18 13.16 -1.15
N LEU A 145 16.34 12.55 0.03
CA LEU A 145 17.65 12.23 0.60
C LEU A 145 18.39 11.20 -0.26
N VAL A 146 17.70 10.17 -0.78
CA VAL A 146 18.26 9.19 -1.72
C VAL A 146 18.66 9.89 -3.02
N GLY A 147 17.83 10.79 -3.56
CA GLY A 147 18.17 11.60 -4.75
C GLY A 147 19.47 12.37 -4.58
N GLN A 148 19.64 13.04 -3.44
CA GLN A 148 20.85 13.81 -3.11
C GLN A 148 22.13 12.96 -3.07
N MET A 149 22.05 11.66 -2.80
CA MET A 149 23.23 10.78 -2.86
C MET A 149 23.81 10.66 -4.28
N TYR A 150 22.99 10.95 -5.29
CA TYR A 150 23.35 10.85 -6.71
C TYR A 150 23.63 12.22 -7.35
N ASP A 151 23.51 13.33 -6.61
CA ASP A 151 23.80 14.68 -7.11
C ASP A 151 25.32 14.97 -7.12
N ASN A 152 26.09 14.06 -7.74
CA ASN A 152 27.53 14.19 -7.93
C ASN A 152 27.99 13.44 -9.19
N GLU A 153 29.15 13.81 -9.72
CA GLU A 153 29.70 13.24 -10.96
C GLU A 153 29.95 11.71 -10.86
N LYS A 154 30.32 11.24 -9.69
CA LYS A 154 30.68 9.83 -9.47
C LYS A 154 29.48 8.90 -9.59
N TYR A 155 28.34 9.28 -9.02
CA TYR A 155 27.15 8.42 -8.90
C TYR A 155 25.98 8.88 -9.78
N GLY A 156 26.02 10.08 -10.36
CA GLY A 156 24.91 10.66 -11.11
C GLY A 156 24.38 9.77 -12.26
N LYS A 157 25.30 9.08 -12.97
CA LYS A 157 24.94 8.17 -14.05
C LYS A 157 24.19 6.90 -13.59
N MET A 158 24.25 6.58 -12.29
CA MET A 158 23.61 5.38 -11.70
C MET A 158 22.34 5.72 -10.92
N ARG A 159 21.86 6.98 -11.00
CA ARG A 159 20.69 7.45 -10.25
C ARG A 159 19.46 6.56 -10.48
N ASP A 160 19.11 6.30 -11.74
CA ASP A 160 17.94 5.46 -12.10
C ASP A 160 18.07 4.03 -11.58
N SER A 161 19.27 3.46 -11.64
CA SER A 161 19.54 2.13 -11.09
C SER A 161 19.42 2.11 -9.56
N GLY A 162 19.87 3.18 -8.89
CA GLY A 162 19.76 3.34 -7.45
C GLY A 162 18.30 3.43 -6.98
N PHE A 163 17.50 4.21 -7.68
CA PHE A 163 16.07 4.29 -7.38
C PHE A 163 15.35 2.98 -7.66
N SER A 164 15.72 2.26 -8.72
CA SER A 164 15.14 0.93 -9.01
C SER A 164 15.45 -0.08 -7.91
N LEU A 165 16.67 -0.05 -7.35
CA LEU A 165 17.02 -0.88 -6.20
C LEU A 165 16.25 -0.48 -4.94
N PHE A 166 16.15 0.81 -4.67
CA PHE A 166 15.38 1.36 -3.55
C PHE A 166 13.91 0.92 -3.62
N TYR A 167 13.31 1.02 -4.80
CA TYR A 167 11.94 0.61 -5.09
C TYR A 167 11.73 -0.90 -4.94
N MET A 168 12.67 -1.73 -5.38
CA MET A 168 12.59 -3.18 -5.24
C MET A 168 12.40 -3.60 -3.77
N PHE A 169 13.09 -2.95 -2.82
CA PHE A 169 12.96 -3.24 -1.39
C PHE A 169 11.58 -2.91 -0.83
N ILE A 170 10.93 -1.87 -1.36
CA ILE A 170 9.55 -1.52 -1.02
C ILE A 170 8.61 -2.69 -1.34
N ASN A 171 8.67 -3.18 -2.58
CA ASN A 171 7.80 -4.26 -3.03
C ASN A 171 8.05 -5.57 -2.28
N VAL A 172 9.30 -5.86 -1.92
CA VAL A 172 9.61 -7.00 -1.05
C VAL A 172 8.88 -6.87 0.30
N GLY A 173 8.92 -5.69 0.92
CA GLY A 173 8.15 -5.43 2.15
C GLY A 173 6.64 -5.61 1.94
N ALA A 174 6.10 -5.09 0.84
CA ALA A 174 4.67 -5.15 0.53
C ALA A 174 4.14 -6.57 0.27
N ILE A 175 4.95 -7.48 -0.31
CA ILE A 175 4.56 -8.88 -0.53
C ILE A 175 4.30 -9.58 0.81
N PHE A 176 5.20 -9.42 1.78
CA PHE A 176 5.13 -10.15 3.04
C PHE A 176 4.19 -9.52 4.07
N ALA A 177 3.87 -8.24 3.95
CA ALA A 177 3.10 -7.51 4.94
C ALA A 177 1.69 -8.10 5.20
N PRO A 178 0.83 -8.34 4.19
CA PRO A 178 -0.47 -8.99 4.42
C PRO A 178 -0.34 -10.40 4.96
N MET A 179 0.68 -11.16 4.50
CA MET A 179 0.90 -12.55 4.95
C MET A 179 1.21 -12.60 6.44
N VAL A 180 2.03 -11.68 6.95
CA VAL A 180 2.35 -11.60 8.38
C VAL A 180 1.16 -11.14 9.19
N ALA A 181 0.40 -10.14 8.71
CA ALA A 181 -0.84 -9.69 9.37
C ALA A 181 -1.84 -10.84 9.56
N ILE A 182 -2.09 -11.60 8.49
CA ILE A 182 -2.96 -12.78 8.49
C ILE A 182 -2.41 -13.84 9.44
N GLY A 183 -1.12 -14.15 9.33
CA GLY A 183 -0.48 -15.18 10.16
C GLY A 183 -0.60 -14.90 11.65
N VAL A 184 -0.34 -13.66 12.08
CA VAL A 184 -0.45 -13.23 13.48
C VAL A 184 -1.90 -13.30 13.97
N ARG A 185 -2.85 -12.79 13.18
CA ARG A 185 -4.29 -12.87 13.53
C ARG A 185 -4.76 -14.31 13.65
N ASN A 186 -4.46 -15.16 12.67
CA ASN A 186 -4.91 -16.55 12.68
C ASN A 186 -4.23 -17.36 13.78
N TRP A 187 -2.94 -17.12 14.05
CA TRP A 187 -2.24 -17.69 15.18
C TRP A 187 -2.95 -17.36 16.49
N TRP A 188 -3.31 -16.09 16.70
CA TRP A 188 -4.01 -15.69 17.93
C TRP A 188 -5.40 -16.34 18.04
N LEU A 189 -6.18 -16.37 16.96
CA LEU A 189 -7.47 -17.06 16.93
C LEU A 189 -7.33 -18.53 17.33
N SER A 190 -6.35 -19.23 16.77
CA SER A 190 -6.12 -20.64 17.08
C SER A 190 -5.76 -20.87 18.55
N THR A 191 -5.01 -19.96 19.20
CA THR A 191 -4.72 -20.03 20.64
C THR A 191 -5.96 -19.87 21.51
N LYS A 192 -7.02 -19.26 20.97
CA LYS A 192 -8.33 -19.11 21.62
C LYS A 192 -9.33 -20.22 21.25
N GLY A 193 -8.90 -21.21 20.48
CA GLY A 193 -9.73 -22.32 20.04
C GLY A 193 -10.69 -21.98 18.90
N PHE A 194 -10.37 -20.93 18.11
CA PHE A 194 -11.18 -20.49 16.99
C PHE A 194 -10.42 -20.61 15.66
N LEU A 195 -11.16 -20.96 14.61
CA LEU A 195 -10.69 -20.84 13.24
C LEU A 195 -11.11 -19.48 12.64
N TYR A 196 -10.38 -19.03 11.64
CA TYR A 196 -10.73 -17.83 10.89
C TYR A 196 -11.95 -18.05 10.00
N ASN A 197 -12.93 -17.16 10.14
CA ASN A 197 -14.02 -17.04 9.19
C ASN A 197 -14.35 -15.56 8.96
N PRO A 198 -14.37 -15.06 7.71
CA PRO A 198 -14.54 -13.64 7.42
C PRO A 198 -15.97 -13.12 7.62
N ASP A 199 -16.99 -14.01 7.57
CA ASP A 199 -18.40 -13.64 7.69
C ASP A 199 -18.83 -13.52 9.17
N LEU A 200 -18.20 -14.28 10.06
CA LEU A 200 -18.57 -14.36 11.45
C LEU A 200 -18.58 -13.05 12.25
N PRO A 201 -17.61 -12.12 12.08
CA PRO A 201 -17.65 -10.85 12.83
C PRO A 201 -18.94 -10.06 12.58
N GLU A 202 -19.39 -10.00 11.33
CA GLU A 202 -20.63 -9.31 10.94
C GLU A 202 -21.87 -10.01 11.52
N LEU A 203 -21.90 -11.32 11.44
CA LEU A 203 -22.98 -12.15 12.03
C LEU A 203 -23.02 -12.05 13.56
N CYS A 204 -21.86 -12.01 14.24
CA CYS A 204 -21.78 -11.78 15.68
C CYS A 204 -22.37 -10.42 16.08
N HIS A 205 -22.01 -9.35 15.37
CA HIS A 205 -22.59 -8.03 15.61
C HIS A 205 -24.09 -8.00 15.35
N GLY A 206 -24.54 -8.60 14.25
CA GLY A 206 -25.97 -8.74 13.93
C GLY A 206 -26.75 -9.52 14.98
N PHE A 207 -26.19 -10.62 15.50
CA PHE A 207 -26.79 -11.43 16.56
C PHE A 207 -26.92 -10.65 17.87
N LEU A 208 -25.83 -10.03 18.32
CA LEU A 208 -25.84 -9.21 19.55
C LEU A 208 -26.74 -7.97 19.45
N GLY A 209 -26.92 -7.44 18.24
CA GLY A 209 -27.85 -6.34 17.93
C GLY A 209 -29.30 -6.76 17.72
N GLY A 210 -29.60 -8.07 17.66
CA GLY A 210 -30.93 -8.59 17.38
C GLY A 210 -31.44 -8.32 15.96
N ASN A 211 -30.54 -8.12 15.00
CA ASN A 211 -30.86 -7.66 13.63
C ASN A 211 -30.65 -8.76 12.57
N LEU A 212 -30.41 -10.02 12.97
CA LEU A 212 -30.24 -11.10 11.99
C LEU A 212 -31.58 -11.57 11.42
N SER A 213 -31.57 -11.85 10.11
CA SER A 213 -32.66 -12.61 9.48
C SER A 213 -32.67 -14.06 9.99
N PRO A 214 -33.78 -14.81 9.83
CA PRO A 214 -33.84 -16.22 10.16
C PRO A 214 -32.72 -17.03 9.46
N GLU A 215 -32.51 -16.80 8.17
CA GLU A 215 -31.49 -17.49 7.38
C GLU A 215 -30.06 -17.15 7.86
N ALA A 216 -29.79 -15.88 8.18
CA ALA A 216 -28.51 -15.45 8.74
C ALA A 216 -28.28 -16.05 10.15
N SER A 217 -29.32 -16.24 10.94
CA SER A 217 -29.24 -16.89 12.25
C SER A 217 -28.87 -18.36 12.16
N GLU A 218 -29.47 -19.11 11.22
CA GLU A 218 -29.09 -20.49 10.96
C GLU A 218 -27.64 -20.61 10.49
N ARG A 219 -27.24 -19.74 9.57
CA ARG A 219 -25.86 -19.66 9.08
C ARG A 219 -24.87 -19.32 10.20
N PHE A 220 -25.23 -18.38 11.08
CA PHE A 220 -24.41 -18.03 12.24
C PHE A 220 -24.15 -19.23 13.13
N ALA A 221 -25.21 -20.00 13.47
CA ALA A 221 -25.09 -21.20 14.29
C ALA A 221 -24.22 -22.29 13.62
N ALA A 222 -24.39 -22.51 12.32
CA ALA A 222 -23.58 -23.48 11.56
C ALA A 222 -22.10 -23.08 11.55
N LEU A 223 -21.78 -21.81 11.24
CA LEU A 223 -20.41 -21.31 11.21
C LEU A 223 -19.77 -21.29 12.61
N ALA A 224 -20.53 -20.96 13.64
CA ALA A 224 -20.06 -21.00 15.02
C ALA A 224 -19.62 -22.40 15.45
N ALA A 225 -20.35 -23.41 15.03
CA ALA A 225 -19.98 -24.80 15.27
C ALA A 225 -18.73 -25.23 14.48
N GLU A 226 -18.61 -24.76 13.22
CA GLU A 226 -17.48 -25.08 12.35
C GLU A 226 -16.15 -24.50 12.86
N VAL A 227 -16.17 -23.25 13.35
CA VAL A 227 -14.93 -22.56 13.77
C VAL A 227 -14.51 -22.89 15.20
N SER A 228 -15.36 -23.52 16.00
CA SER A 228 -15.08 -23.82 17.41
C SER A 228 -14.36 -25.16 17.53
N SER A 229 -13.13 -25.16 18.03
CA SER A 229 -12.35 -26.39 18.25
C SER A 229 -12.97 -27.33 19.30
N ASN A 230 -13.84 -26.80 20.16
CA ASN A 230 -14.46 -27.54 21.28
C ASN A 230 -15.89 -28.01 20.98
N GLY A 231 -16.30 -28.01 19.70
CA GLY A 231 -17.65 -28.38 19.28
C GLY A 231 -18.63 -27.20 19.27
N ALA A 232 -19.91 -27.48 18.95
CA ALA A 232 -20.92 -26.43 18.82
C ALA A 232 -21.13 -25.66 20.12
N PRO A 233 -21.14 -24.32 20.09
CA PRO A 233 -21.36 -23.50 21.28
C PRO A 233 -22.77 -23.70 21.83
N ILE A 234 -22.91 -23.81 23.16
CA ILE A 234 -24.22 -23.90 23.84
C ILE A 234 -24.81 -22.50 24.03
N ASP A 235 -23.95 -21.50 24.32
CA ASP A 235 -24.34 -20.10 24.50
C ASP A 235 -23.81 -19.28 23.31
N MET A 236 -24.70 -18.90 22.41
CA MET A 236 -24.35 -18.14 21.20
C MET A 236 -23.97 -16.69 21.50
N ALA A 237 -24.46 -16.10 22.58
CA ALA A 237 -24.08 -14.74 22.96
C ALA A 237 -22.65 -14.71 23.53
N ALA A 238 -22.33 -15.65 24.41
CA ALA A 238 -20.97 -15.81 24.92
C ALA A 238 -19.97 -16.17 23.81
N PHE A 239 -20.38 -16.98 22.83
CA PHE A 239 -19.59 -17.26 21.64
C PHE A 239 -19.32 -15.98 20.85
N ALA A 240 -20.36 -15.19 20.51
CA ALA A 240 -20.24 -13.98 19.74
C ALA A 240 -19.28 -12.98 20.39
N ASP A 241 -19.42 -12.74 21.70
CA ASP A 241 -18.52 -11.87 22.47
C ASP A 241 -17.07 -12.37 22.45
N SER A 242 -16.87 -13.67 22.67
CA SER A 242 -15.53 -14.29 22.70
C SER A 242 -14.86 -14.28 21.34
N TYR A 243 -15.61 -14.59 20.29
CA TYR A 243 -15.09 -14.60 18.92
C TYR A 243 -14.71 -13.18 18.46
N LEU A 244 -15.59 -12.17 18.64
CA LEU A 244 -15.29 -10.77 18.32
C LEU A 244 -14.08 -10.26 19.09
N SER A 245 -13.99 -10.58 20.38
CA SER A 245 -12.83 -10.19 21.20
C SER A 245 -11.54 -10.82 20.70
N ALA A 246 -11.55 -12.12 20.40
CA ALA A 246 -10.38 -12.82 19.86
C ALA A 246 -9.99 -12.29 18.48
N PHE A 247 -10.97 -12.08 17.60
CA PHE A 247 -10.76 -11.59 16.23
C PHE A 247 -10.17 -10.18 16.21
N ALA A 248 -10.75 -9.25 16.97
CA ALA A 248 -10.26 -7.87 17.07
C ALA A 248 -8.87 -7.80 17.72
N THR A 249 -8.61 -8.60 18.76
CA THR A 249 -7.30 -8.68 19.41
C THR A 249 -6.22 -9.19 18.45
N GLY A 250 -6.56 -10.14 17.57
CA GLY A 250 -5.66 -10.61 16.53
C GLY A 250 -5.19 -9.50 15.59
N PHE A 251 -6.08 -8.55 15.24
CA PHE A 251 -5.70 -7.37 14.48
C PHE A 251 -4.84 -6.40 15.29
N HIS A 252 -5.13 -6.19 16.57
CA HIS A 252 -4.28 -5.37 17.43
C HIS A 252 -2.84 -5.90 17.48
N TYR A 253 -2.65 -7.22 17.53
CA TYR A 253 -1.31 -7.82 17.47
C TYR A 253 -0.65 -7.67 16.10
N ALA A 254 -1.42 -7.73 15.00
CA ALA A 254 -0.88 -7.43 13.68
C ALA A 254 -0.40 -5.97 13.57
N PHE A 255 -1.12 -5.00 14.17
CA PHE A 255 -0.61 -3.63 14.29
C PHE A 255 0.64 -3.54 15.18
N GLY A 256 0.77 -4.39 16.19
CA GLY A 256 1.98 -4.55 16.99
C GLY A 256 3.21 -4.93 16.15
N VAL A 257 3.03 -5.76 15.12
CA VAL A 257 4.11 -6.07 14.16
C VAL A 257 4.53 -4.83 13.38
N ALA A 258 3.57 -3.96 13.00
CA ALA A 258 3.90 -2.69 12.34
C ALA A 258 4.76 -1.78 13.25
N ILE A 259 4.50 -1.75 14.57
CA ILE A 259 5.36 -1.04 15.52
C ILE A 259 6.78 -1.59 15.50
N ALA A 260 6.92 -2.91 15.58
CA ALA A 260 8.24 -3.55 15.53
C ALA A 260 8.99 -3.18 14.24
N ALA A 261 8.32 -3.18 13.11
CA ALA A 261 8.89 -2.77 11.82
C ALA A 261 9.32 -1.29 11.83
N MET A 262 8.52 -0.39 12.43
CA MET A 262 8.89 1.02 12.59
C MET A 262 10.12 1.20 13.46
N LEU A 263 10.21 0.47 14.58
CA LEU A 263 11.37 0.52 15.47
C LEU A 263 12.63 -0.02 14.79
N ILE A 264 12.52 -1.10 14.03
CA ILE A 264 13.63 -1.63 13.22
C ILE A 264 14.08 -0.58 12.19
N SER A 265 13.16 0.05 11.47
CA SER A 265 13.46 1.13 10.52
C SER A 265 14.16 2.30 11.20
N LEU A 266 13.69 2.70 12.37
CA LEU A 266 14.28 3.76 13.18
C LEU A 266 15.72 3.42 13.60
N VAL A 267 15.96 2.20 14.09
CA VAL A 267 17.29 1.73 14.47
C VAL A 267 18.24 1.69 13.27
N ILE A 268 17.79 1.14 12.13
CA ILE A 268 18.59 1.11 10.89
C ILE A 268 18.96 2.53 10.46
N PHE A 269 17.99 3.45 10.46
CA PHE A 269 18.23 4.83 10.05
C PHE A 269 19.18 5.56 11.01
N LEU A 270 19.01 5.42 12.32
CA LEU A 270 19.87 6.02 13.35
C LEU A 270 21.29 5.50 13.27
N ALA A 271 21.47 4.18 13.17
CA ALA A 271 22.79 3.54 13.10
C ALA A 271 23.59 4.00 11.87
N ASN A 272 22.89 4.29 10.77
CA ASN A 272 23.49 4.67 9.49
C ASN A 272 23.40 6.17 9.17
N LYS A 273 22.93 7.01 10.10
CA LYS A 273 22.72 8.46 9.91
C LYS A 273 23.94 9.19 9.34
N LYS A 274 25.15 8.71 9.67
CA LYS A 274 26.40 9.30 9.19
C LYS A 274 26.71 9.02 7.71
N SER A 275 26.16 7.93 7.15
CA SER A 275 26.36 7.56 5.74
C SER A 275 25.39 8.29 4.79
N LEU A 276 24.38 8.97 5.35
CA LEU A 276 23.38 9.72 4.60
C LEU A 276 23.83 11.16 4.36
N PRO A 277 23.49 11.79 3.22
CA PRO A 277 23.89 13.16 2.91
C PRO A 277 23.29 14.15 3.92
N ASP A 278 24.02 15.24 4.17
CA ASP A 278 23.56 16.34 5.01
C ASP A 278 23.65 17.66 4.23
N PRO A 279 22.53 18.17 3.70
CA PRO A 279 22.52 19.40 2.90
C PRO A 279 23.06 20.61 3.67
N ARG A 280 22.92 20.61 5.01
CA ARG A 280 23.47 21.71 5.85
C ARG A 280 25.00 21.71 5.84
N GLN A 281 25.61 20.53 5.89
CA GLN A 281 27.06 20.40 5.87
C GLN A 281 27.64 20.72 4.48
N ALA A 282 26.96 20.31 3.41
CA ALA A 282 27.37 20.59 2.05
C ALA A 282 27.38 22.11 1.75
N GLN A 283 26.41 22.86 2.29
CA GLN A 283 26.37 24.32 2.16
C GLN A 283 27.44 25.02 3.03
N ALA A 284 27.64 24.52 4.27
CA ALA A 284 28.70 25.08 5.13
C ALA A 284 30.11 24.84 4.56
N ALA A 285 30.31 23.76 3.80
CA ALA A 285 31.56 23.42 3.15
C ALA A 285 31.77 24.14 1.78
N GLY A 286 30.81 24.94 1.31
CA GLY A 286 30.89 25.65 0.02
C GLY A 286 30.82 24.71 -1.21
N THR A 287 30.57 23.40 -1.02
CA THR A 287 30.52 22.39 -2.07
C THR A 287 29.10 22.14 -2.60
N GLY A 288 28.10 22.81 -2.02
CA GLY A 288 26.72 22.75 -2.52
C GLY A 288 26.64 23.53 -3.83
N SER A 289 26.30 22.83 -4.92
CA SER A 289 25.97 23.50 -6.19
C SER A 289 24.82 24.48 -5.92
N ARG A 290 25.13 25.77 -5.90
CA ARG A 290 24.14 26.83 -6.07
C ARG A 290 23.61 26.64 -7.49
N ILE A 291 22.50 25.98 -7.66
CA ILE A 291 21.66 26.25 -8.82
C ILE A 291 21.15 27.68 -8.56
N ASP A 292 21.76 28.62 -9.26
CA ASP A 292 21.35 30.02 -9.20
C ASP A 292 19.90 30.06 -9.75
N PRO A 293 18.89 30.47 -8.95
CA PRO A 293 17.51 30.54 -9.44
C PRO A 293 17.34 31.54 -10.61
N GLY A 294 18.41 32.26 -10.98
CA GLY A 294 18.43 33.29 -12.01
C GLY A 294 18.66 32.79 -13.43
N GLU A 295 19.21 31.58 -13.63
CA GLU A 295 19.77 31.23 -14.94
C GLU A 295 18.86 30.57 -15.96
N VAL A 296 17.67 30.07 -15.57
CA VAL A 296 16.70 29.54 -16.56
C VAL A 296 15.26 29.90 -16.18
N ARG A 297 14.90 31.15 -16.32
CA ARG A 297 13.48 31.54 -16.32
C ARG A 297 12.88 31.30 -17.71
N MET A 298 12.09 30.24 -17.85
CA MET A 298 11.28 30.05 -19.05
C MET A 298 10.28 31.19 -19.23
N ALA A 299 9.96 31.54 -20.48
CA ALA A 299 8.93 32.52 -20.77
C ALA A 299 7.59 32.13 -20.15
N ALA A 300 6.86 33.06 -19.56
CA ALA A 300 5.59 32.79 -18.85
C ALA A 300 4.55 32.03 -19.69
N LYS A 301 4.55 32.25 -21.00
CA LYS A 301 3.69 31.53 -21.96
C LYS A 301 4.02 30.04 -22.03
N GLU A 302 5.30 29.69 -22.08
CA GLU A 302 5.77 28.30 -22.14
C GLU A 302 5.53 27.58 -20.80
N VAL A 303 5.78 28.26 -19.67
CA VAL A 303 5.46 27.76 -18.32
C VAL A 303 3.98 27.41 -18.23
N ARG A 304 3.09 28.31 -18.69
CA ARG A 304 1.64 28.08 -18.68
C ARG A 304 1.24 26.89 -19.54
N GLN A 305 1.81 26.74 -20.73
CA GLN A 305 1.52 25.63 -21.63
C GLN A 305 1.94 24.29 -21.01
N ARG A 306 3.12 24.21 -20.38
CA ARG A 306 3.62 23.01 -19.73
C ARG A 306 2.78 22.63 -18.52
N ILE A 307 2.38 23.61 -17.70
CA ILE A 307 1.51 23.38 -16.54
C ILE A 307 0.14 22.85 -17.01
N TRP A 308 -0.48 23.43 -18.05
CA TRP A 308 -1.74 22.92 -18.58
C TRP A 308 -1.63 21.51 -19.15
N ALA A 309 -0.52 21.18 -19.83
CA ALA A 309 -0.26 19.84 -20.32
C ALA A 309 -0.14 18.82 -19.15
N LEU A 310 0.56 19.21 -18.07
CA LEU A 310 0.65 18.39 -16.85
C LEU A 310 -0.71 18.18 -16.19
N ILE A 311 -1.49 19.25 -16.01
CA ILE A 311 -2.85 19.17 -15.45
C ILE A 311 -3.73 18.25 -16.29
N ALA A 312 -3.67 18.36 -17.62
CA ALA A 312 -4.46 17.51 -18.50
C ALA A 312 -4.08 16.01 -18.36
N VAL A 313 -2.78 15.69 -18.29
CA VAL A 313 -2.33 14.32 -18.08
C VAL A 313 -2.73 13.82 -16.68
N CYS A 314 -2.54 14.63 -15.64
CA CYS A 314 -2.96 14.28 -14.28
C CYS A 314 -4.48 14.04 -14.20
N ALA A 315 -5.29 14.87 -14.85
CA ALA A 315 -6.75 14.70 -14.90
C ALA A 315 -7.17 13.36 -15.52
N VAL A 316 -6.46 12.91 -16.56
CA VAL A 316 -6.71 11.59 -17.17
C VAL A 316 -6.26 10.46 -16.24
N VAL A 317 -5.08 10.60 -15.65
CA VAL A 317 -4.47 9.56 -14.80
C VAL A 317 -5.23 9.39 -13.46
N ILE A 318 -5.96 10.42 -12.98
CA ILE A 318 -6.86 10.30 -11.81
C ILE A 318 -7.83 9.12 -11.96
N PHE A 319 -8.42 8.92 -13.14
CA PHE A 319 -9.37 7.82 -13.37
C PHE A 319 -8.70 6.44 -13.25
N PHE A 320 -7.45 6.32 -13.69
CA PHE A 320 -6.68 5.10 -13.49
C PHE A 320 -6.48 4.81 -12.00
N TRP A 321 -5.97 5.80 -11.26
CA TRP A 321 -5.69 5.63 -9.83
C TRP A 321 -6.95 5.43 -9.00
N PHE A 322 -8.04 6.10 -9.35
CA PHE A 322 -9.34 5.85 -8.74
C PHE A 322 -9.76 4.39 -8.88
N SER A 323 -9.60 3.83 -10.07
CA SER A 323 -9.90 2.42 -10.33
C SER A 323 -8.90 1.48 -9.64
N PHE A 324 -7.62 1.78 -9.72
CA PHE A 324 -6.55 0.95 -9.16
C PHE A 324 -6.63 0.83 -7.63
N HIS A 325 -6.93 1.92 -6.92
CA HIS A 325 -7.05 1.91 -5.46
C HIS A 325 -8.27 1.16 -4.92
N GLN A 326 -9.13 0.66 -5.78
CA GLN A 326 -10.18 -0.28 -5.36
C GLN A 326 -9.61 -1.61 -4.85
N ASN A 327 -8.32 -1.91 -5.06
CA ASN A 327 -7.66 -3.10 -4.55
C ASN A 327 -7.71 -3.21 -3.01
N GLY A 328 -7.53 -2.10 -2.30
CA GLY A 328 -7.58 -2.05 -0.82
C GLY A 328 -8.99 -1.91 -0.25
N LEU A 329 -10.01 -1.69 -1.07
CA LEU A 329 -11.37 -1.44 -0.64
C LEU A 329 -12.34 -2.42 -1.32
N THR A 330 -12.82 -2.10 -2.51
CA THR A 330 -13.85 -2.89 -3.21
C THR A 330 -13.41 -4.31 -3.51
N LEU A 331 -12.16 -4.51 -3.99
CA LEU A 331 -11.66 -5.85 -4.28
C LEU A 331 -11.42 -6.67 -3.00
N THR A 332 -11.09 -6.03 -1.88
CA THR A 332 -10.99 -6.70 -0.58
C THR A 332 -12.37 -7.15 -0.08
N TYR A 333 -13.40 -6.30 -0.24
CA TYR A 333 -14.77 -6.69 0.08
C TYR A 333 -15.28 -7.80 -0.84
N PHE A 334 -14.98 -7.71 -2.14
CA PHE A 334 -15.32 -8.78 -3.08
C PHE A 334 -14.59 -10.09 -2.74
N ALA A 335 -13.34 -10.02 -2.31
CA ALA A 335 -12.61 -11.20 -1.84
C ALA A 335 -13.30 -11.83 -0.62
N LYS A 336 -13.75 -11.01 0.35
CA LYS A 336 -14.44 -11.47 1.55
C LYS A 336 -15.79 -12.09 1.23
N ASP A 337 -16.63 -11.40 0.46
CA ASP A 337 -18.05 -11.74 0.35
C ASP A 337 -18.33 -12.74 -0.79
N TYR A 338 -17.59 -12.66 -1.89
CA TYR A 338 -17.92 -13.34 -3.14
C TYR A 338 -16.87 -14.35 -3.60
N THR A 339 -15.65 -14.33 -3.06
CA THR A 339 -14.58 -15.21 -3.53
C THR A 339 -14.42 -16.42 -2.62
N ARG A 340 -14.27 -17.61 -3.21
CA ARG A 340 -13.89 -18.81 -2.47
C ARG A 340 -12.50 -18.61 -1.85
N LEU A 341 -12.41 -18.75 -0.53
CA LEU A 341 -11.16 -18.54 0.21
C LEU A 341 -10.42 -19.89 0.39
N SER A 342 -10.36 -20.67 -0.70
CA SER A 342 -9.64 -21.94 -0.72
C SER A 342 -9.11 -22.25 -2.13
N ILE A 343 -7.91 -22.82 -2.20
CA ILE A 343 -7.34 -23.40 -3.43
C ILE A 343 -6.88 -24.83 -3.05
N GLY A 344 -7.66 -25.84 -3.44
CA GLY A 344 -7.44 -27.22 -3.00
C GLY A 344 -7.59 -27.30 -1.48
N SER A 345 -6.55 -27.75 -0.80
CA SER A 345 -6.51 -27.85 0.69
C SER A 345 -5.98 -26.58 1.37
N LEU A 346 -5.52 -25.59 0.59
CA LEU A 346 -4.97 -24.35 1.13
C LEU A 346 -6.10 -23.35 1.43
N GLY A 347 -6.30 -23.02 2.70
CA GLY A 347 -7.18 -21.93 3.14
C GLY A 347 -6.52 -20.58 2.88
N LEU A 348 -7.29 -19.64 2.35
CA LEU A 348 -6.90 -18.26 2.06
C LEU A 348 -7.61 -17.31 3.04
N SER A 349 -7.09 -16.09 3.12
CA SER A 349 -7.79 -14.97 3.76
C SER A 349 -7.99 -13.87 2.72
N ALA A 350 -9.06 -13.09 2.85
CA ALA A 350 -9.40 -12.06 1.86
C ALA A 350 -8.27 -11.04 1.63
N GLU A 351 -7.52 -10.74 2.66
CA GLU A 351 -6.42 -9.77 2.64
C GLU A 351 -5.22 -10.23 1.82
N ILE A 352 -5.06 -11.56 1.58
CA ILE A 352 -3.90 -12.09 0.83
C ILE A 352 -3.85 -11.58 -0.61
N PHE A 353 -5.00 -11.28 -1.19
CA PHE A 353 -5.08 -10.78 -2.55
C PHE A 353 -4.37 -9.43 -2.73
N GLN A 354 -4.23 -8.63 -1.67
CA GLN A 354 -3.47 -7.39 -1.72
C GLN A 354 -1.96 -7.63 -1.95
N SER A 355 -1.43 -8.80 -1.61
CA SER A 355 -0.04 -9.18 -1.94
C SER A 355 0.16 -9.50 -3.41
N MET A 356 -0.91 -9.71 -4.19
CA MET A 356 -0.79 -10.11 -5.60
C MET A 356 -0.21 -8.98 -6.46
N ASN A 357 -0.58 -7.73 -6.22
CA ASN A 357 -0.04 -6.61 -6.98
C ASN A 357 1.48 -6.47 -6.79
N PRO A 358 2.06 -6.28 -5.59
CA PRO A 358 3.50 -6.18 -5.43
C PRO A 358 4.24 -7.45 -5.87
N PHE A 359 3.62 -8.63 -5.74
CA PHE A 359 4.16 -9.86 -6.29
C PHE A 359 4.30 -9.76 -7.82
N PHE A 360 3.24 -9.42 -8.52
CA PHE A 360 3.29 -9.28 -9.98
C PHE A 360 4.20 -8.14 -10.41
N VAL A 361 4.26 -7.02 -9.69
CA VAL A 361 5.21 -5.92 -9.99
C VAL A 361 6.64 -6.44 -10.04
N VAL A 362 7.09 -7.20 -9.03
CA VAL A 362 8.46 -7.73 -8.97
C VAL A 362 8.77 -8.64 -10.16
N PHE A 363 7.84 -9.52 -10.54
CA PHE A 363 8.06 -10.49 -11.62
C PHE A 363 7.83 -9.91 -13.01
N LEU A 364 6.86 -9.01 -13.19
CA LEU A 364 6.53 -8.48 -14.51
C LEU A 364 7.39 -7.28 -14.92
N THR A 365 7.93 -6.51 -13.97
CA THR A 365 8.77 -5.34 -14.29
C THR A 365 9.91 -5.67 -15.25
N PRO A 366 10.74 -6.72 -15.04
CA PRO A 366 11.80 -7.09 -15.98
C PRO A 366 11.27 -7.42 -17.37
N LEU A 367 10.11 -8.09 -17.45
CA LEU A 367 9.49 -8.48 -18.71
C LEU A 367 8.97 -7.28 -19.50
N VAL A 368 8.30 -6.34 -18.83
CA VAL A 368 7.79 -5.11 -19.43
C VAL A 368 8.94 -4.20 -19.88
N LEU A 369 10.01 -4.09 -19.08
CA LEU A 369 11.20 -3.33 -19.46
C LEU A 369 11.89 -3.96 -20.68
N ALA A 370 12.02 -5.28 -20.73
CA ALA A 370 12.58 -6.00 -21.89
C ALA A 370 11.71 -5.79 -23.14
N PHE A 371 10.38 -5.86 -23.00
CA PHE A 371 9.43 -5.59 -24.07
C PHE A 371 9.58 -4.19 -24.66
N PHE A 372 9.60 -3.14 -23.81
CA PHE A 372 9.81 -1.78 -24.30
C PHE A 372 11.23 -1.57 -24.85
N GLY A 373 12.23 -2.23 -24.29
CA GLY A 373 13.60 -2.23 -24.82
C GLY A 373 13.66 -2.81 -26.24
N MET A 374 12.99 -3.93 -26.50
CA MET A 374 12.88 -4.50 -27.84
C MET A 374 12.13 -3.59 -28.83
N MET A 375 11.05 -2.95 -28.38
CA MET A 375 10.29 -2.00 -29.21
C MET A 375 11.14 -0.78 -29.56
N ARG A 376 11.91 -0.25 -28.59
CA ARG A 376 12.85 0.85 -28.80
C ARG A 376 13.94 0.50 -29.80
N ALA A 377 14.53 -0.68 -29.68
CA ALA A 377 15.55 -1.15 -30.63
C ALA A 377 15.01 -1.28 -32.06
N ARG A 378 13.69 -1.49 -32.22
CA ARG A 378 13.01 -1.55 -33.52
C ARG A 378 12.45 -0.20 -33.97
N GLY A 379 12.67 0.88 -33.23
CA GLY A 379 12.10 2.21 -33.54
C GLY A 379 10.57 2.30 -33.47
N LYS A 380 9.92 1.33 -32.79
CA LYS A 380 8.45 1.21 -32.67
C LYS A 380 7.94 1.46 -31.24
N GLU A 381 8.76 2.05 -30.38
CA GLU A 381 8.35 2.35 -29.01
C GLU A 381 7.22 3.40 -29.01
N PRO A 382 6.06 3.13 -28.37
CA PRO A 382 4.97 4.10 -28.31
C PRO A 382 5.39 5.36 -27.55
N SER A 383 4.80 6.50 -27.90
CA SER A 383 4.96 7.74 -27.15
C SER A 383 4.41 7.60 -25.71
N THR A 384 4.88 8.44 -24.79
CA THR A 384 4.41 8.42 -23.39
C THR A 384 2.89 8.52 -23.28
N PRO A 385 2.18 9.45 -23.97
CA PRO A 385 0.73 9.47 -23.94
C PRO A 385 0.07 8.19 -24.49
N ALA A 386 0.67 7.59 -25.52
CA ALA A 386 0.15 6.33 -26.08
C ALA A 386 0.28 5.17 -25.09
N LYS A 387 1.38 5.08 -24.33
CA LYS A 387 1.55 4.08 -23.29
C LYS A 387 0.53 4.26 -22.18
N ILE A 388 0.26 5.50 -21.75
CA ILE A 388 -0.77 5.81 -20.76
C ILE A 388 -2.15 5.35 -21.26
N ALA A 389 -2.50 5.68 -22.50
CA ALA A 389 -3.77 5.27 -23.08
C ALA A 389 -3.90 3.73 -23.17
N ILE A 390 -2.83 3.02 -23.56
CA ILE A 390 -2.79 1.54 -23.57
C ILE A 390 -2.97 1.01 -22.14
N GLY A 391 -2.27 1.54 -21.17
CA GLY A 391 -2.40 1.14 -19.75
C GLY A 391 -3.83 1.32 -19.23
N MET A 392 -4.48 2.45 -19.53
CA MET A 392 -5.89 2.67 -19.17
C MET A 392 -6.83 1.66 -19.86
N GLY A 393 -6.59 1.34 -21.13
CA GLY A 393 -7.33 0.30 -21.84
C GLY A 393 -7.17 -1.07 -21.21
N ILE A 394 -5.95 -1.44 -20.79
CA ILE A 394 -5.68 -2.70 -20.08
C ILE A 394 -6.41 -2.72 -18.72
N ALA A 395 -6.40 -1.61 -17.98
CA ALA A 395 -7.14 -1.51 -16.71
C ALA A 395 -8.66 -1.68 -16.92
N ALA A 396 -9.22 -1.09 -17.98
CA ALA A 396 -10.62 -1.31 -18.34
C ALA A 396 -10.93 -2.79 -18.61
N VAL A 397 -10.03 -3.51 -19.31
CA VAL A 397 -10.16 -4.96 -19.55
C VAL A 397 -10.18 -5.73 -18.23
N ALA A 398 -9.38 -5.36 -17.22
CA ALA A 398 -9.39 -6.01 -15.91
C ALA A 398 -10.79 -5.95 -15.25
N TYR A 399 -11.43 -4.80 -15.30
CA TYR A 399 -12.79 -4.65 -14.74
C TYR A 399 -13.89 -5.27 -15.60
N VAL A 400 -13.71 -5.36 -16.92
CA VAL A 400 -14.60 -6.16 -17.77
C VAL A 400 -14.50 -7.65 -17.40
N VAL A 401 -13.30 -8.17 -17.15
CA VAL A 401 -13.11 -9.55 -16.66
C VAL A 401 -13.80 -9.76 -15.32
N MET A 402 -13.65 -8.82 -14.38
CA MET A 402 -14.35 -8.86 -13.10
C MET A 402 -15.87 -8.86 -13.29
N MET A 403 -16.39 -7.96 -14.10
CA MET A 403 -17.83 -7.87 -14.40
C MET A 403 -18.35 -9.18 -14.97
N LEU A 404 -17.70 -9.73 -15.99
CA LEU A 404 -18.13 -10.99 -16.61
C LEU A 404 -18.04 -12.18 -15.65
N GLY A 405 -16.98 -12.23 -14.83
CA GLY A 405 -16.77 -13.29 -13.85
C GLY A 405 -17.73 -13.21 -12.65
N SER A 406 -18.39 -12.08 -12.43
CA SER A 406 -19.36 -11.86 -11.36
C SER A 406 -20.84 -11.89 -11.80
N LEU A 407 -21.15 -12.18 -13.07
CA LEU A 407 -22.53 -12.15 -13.59
C LEU A 407 -23.48 -13.16 -12.90
N GLY A 408 -22.95 -14.20 -12.27
CA GLY A 408 -23.75 -15.24 -11.63
C GLY A 408 -23.89 -15.09 -10.11
N VAL A 409 -23.35 -14.03 -9.49
CA VAL A 409 -23.43 -13.86 -8.03
C VAL A 409 -24.64 -13.02 -7.62
N PRO A 410 -25.24 -13.32 -6.44
CA PRO A 410 -26.36 -12.54 -5.92
C PRO A 410 -25.98 -11.08 -5.61
N PRO A 411 -26.97 -10.15 -5.63
CA PRO A 411 -26.77 -8.78 -5.19
C PRO A 411 -26.32 -8.67 -3.72
N ALA A 412 -25.57 -7.63 -3.36
CA ALA A 412 -25.04 -7.45 -2.02
C ALA A 412 -26.10 -7.49 -0.91
N ALA A 413 -27.28 -6.90 -1.13
CA ALA A 413 -28.39 -6.92 -0.18
C ALA A 413 -28.93 -8.34 0.09
N GLU A 414 -28.89 -9.21 -0.90
CA GLU A 414 -29.30 -10.61 -0.75
C GLU A 414 -28.24 -11.42 0.00
N VAL A 415 -26.96 -11.19 -0.29
CA VAL A 415 -25.83 -11.80 0.43
C VAL A 415 -25.87 -11.44 1.91
N GLU A 416 -26.13 -10.17 2.22
CA GLU A 416 -26.27 -9.68 3.60
C GLU A 416 -27.47 -10.33 4.30
N ARG A 417 -28.63 -10.42 3.64
CA ARG A 417 -29.83 -11.09 4.18
C ARG A 417 -29.56 -12.57 4.49
N MET A 418 -28.80 -13.27 3.65
CA MET A 418 -28.42 -14.67 3.86
C MET A 418 -27.28 -14.86 4.88
N GLY A 419 -26.66 -13.79 5.35
CA GLY A 419 -25.48 -13.83 6.23
C GLY A 419 -24.21 -14.31 5.52
N GLY A 420 -24.10 -14.15 4.21
CA GLY A 420 -22.98 -14.56 3.37
C GLY A 420 -23.32 -15.66 2.38
N LEU A 421 -22.37 -16.02 1.53
CA LEU A 421 -22.52 -17.08 0.52
C LEU A 421 -21.87 -18.38 0.97
N SER A 422 -22.47 -19.51 0.57
CA SER A 422 -21.82 -20.83 0.69
C SER A 422 -20.62 -20.93 -0.26
N GLU A 423 -19.67 -21.81 0.03
CA GLU A 423 -18.49 -22.02 -0.82
C GLU A 423 -18.84 -22.37 -2.29
N ALA A 424 -19.94 -23.06 -2.51
CA ALA A 424 -20.41 -23.43 -3.86
C ALA A 424 -20.93 -22.24 -4.67
N GLN A 425 -21.44 -21.20 -4.01
CA GLN A 425 -21.98 -19.99 -4.63
C GLN A 425 -20.89 -18.92 -4.89
N ARG A 426 -19.71 -19.11 -4.30
CA ARG A 426 -18.61 -18.17 -4.42
C ARG A 426 -17.83 -18.37 -5.72
N VAL A 427 -17.35 -17.28 -6.31
CA VAL A 427 -16.48 -17.34 -7.49
C VAL A 427 -15.10 -17.87 -7.15
N THR A 428 -14.41 -18.35 -8.16
CA THR A 428 -13.03 -18.86 -8.02
C THR A 428 -12.04 -17.74 -7.64
N PRO A 429 -11.05 -18.01 -6.77
CA PRO A 429 -9.99 -17.04 -6.46
C PRO A 429 -9.16 -16.61 -7.67
N PHE A 430 -9.13 -17.44 -8.72
CA PHE A 430 -8.41 -17.09 -9.97
C PHE A 430 -9.00 -15.90 -10.71
N LEU A 431 -10.27 -15.54 -10.49
CA LEU A 431 -10.86 -14.32 -11.02
C LEU A 431 -10.15 -13.07 -10.45
N LEU A 432 -9.97 -13.01 -9.13
CA LEU A 432 -9.24 -11.92 -8.51
C LEU A 432 -7.75 -11.93 -8.86
N ILE A 433 -7.09 -13.09 -8.81
CA ILE A 433 -5.67 -13.22 -9.18
C ILE A 433 -5.44 -12.72 -10.61
N GLY A 434 -6.30 -13.11 -11.56
CA GLY A 434 -6.25 -12.66 -12.94
C GLY A 434 -6.50 -11.15 -13.08
N THR A 435 -7.43 -10.61 -12.31
CA THR A 435 -7.71 -9.17 -12.27
C THR A 435 -6.51 -8.38 -11.76
N TYR A 436 -5.88 -8.81 -10.66
CA TYR A 436 -4.65 -8.19 -10.14
C TYR A 436 -3.51 -8.28 -11.13
N LEU A 437 -3.36 -9.40 -11.84
CA LEU A 437 -2.35 -9.56 -12.90
C LEU A 437 -2.54 -8.51 -14.01
N ILE A 438 -3.78 -8.38 -14.52
CA ILE A 438 -4.08 -7.43 -15.61
C ILE A 438 -3.92 -5.99 -15.12
N LEU A 439 -4.39 -5.66 -13.91
CA LEU A 439 -4.21 -4.34 -13.30
C LEU A 439 -2.74 -3.99 -13.10
N THR A 440 -1.91 -4.95 -12.70
CA THR A 440 -0.48 -4.73 -12.53
C THR A 440 0.22 -4.49 -13.88
N ILE A 441 -0.19 -5.20 -14.94
CA ILE A 441 0.32 -4.89 -16.29
C ILE A 441 -0.05 -3.45 -16.67
N ALA A 442 -1.30 -3.03 -16.45
CA ALA A 442 -1.75 -1.66 -16.71
C ALA A 442 -0.92 -0.62 -15.93
N GLU A 443 -0.69 -0.89 -14.66
CA GLU A 443 0.15 -0.08 -13.78
C GLU A 443 1.57 0.09 -14.35
N LEU A 444 2.24 -0.99 -14.73
CA LEU A 444 3.59 -0.95 -15.28
C LEU A 444 3.68 -0.18 -16.61
N PHE A 445 2.57 -0.01 -17.34
CA PHE A 445 2.49 0.86 -18.52
C PHE A 445 2.36 2.35 -18.16
N ILE A 446 1.80 2.69 -16.99
CA ILE A 446 1.48 4.07 -16.58
C ILE A 446 2.54 4.59 -15.61
N SER A 447 2.90 3.80 -14.60
CA SER A 447 3.71 4.18 -13.47
C SER A 447 5.09 4.76 -13.80
N PRO A 448 5.96 4.09 -14.58
CA PRO A 448 7.30 4.62 -14.87
C PRO A 448 7.27 5.89 -15.71
N LEU A 449 6.17 6.13 -16.40
CA LEU A 449 6.04 7.21 -17.38
C LEU A 449 5.52 8.51 -16.77
N GLY A 450 4.71 8.43 -15.71
CA GLY A 450 4.20 9.58 -15.00
C GLY A 450 5.34 10.46 -14.49
N ILE A 451 6.31 9.86 -13.79
CA ILE A 451 7.46 10.59 -13.25
C ILE A 451 8.37 11.12 -14.36
N SER A 452 8.69 10.29 -15.34
CA SER A 452 9.52 10.71 -16.46
C SER A 452 8.87 11.86 -17.23
N PHE A 453 7.55 11.83 -17.40
CA PHE A 453 6.80 12.90 -18.04
C PHE A 453 6.80 14.18 -17.21
N VAL A 454 6.47 14.09 -15.92
CA VAL A 454 6.49 15.23 -15.00
C VAL A 454 7.88 15.83 -14.92
N SER A 455 8.94 15.03 -14.78
CA SER A 455 10.31 15.53 -14.70
C SER A 455 10.78 16.23 -15.97
N LYS A 456 10.28 15.84 -17.15
CA LYS A 456 10.60 16.46 -18.45
C LYS A 456 9.72 17.68 -18.76
N ALA A 457 8.45 17.61 -18.39
CA ALA A 457 7.47 18.66 -18.70
C ALA A 457 7.45 19.78 -17.66
N ALA A 458 7.82 19.51 -16.41
CA ALA A 458 7.82 20.49 -15.34
C ALA A 458 8.79 21.65 -15.65
N PRO A 459 8.34 22.92 -15.50
CA PRO A 459 9.24 24.06 -15.58
C PRO A 459 10.33 23.95 -14.50
N PRO A 460 11.61 24.29 -14.79
CA PRO A 460 12.71 24.14 -13.85
C PRO A 460 12.46 24.77 -12.48
N GLN A 461 11.78 25.93 -12.45
CA GLN A 461 11.44 26.66 -11.24
C GLN A 461 10.38 26.00 -10.35
N TYR A 462 9.62 25.03 -10.87
CA TYR A 462 8.55 24.31 -10.17
C TYR A 462 8.79 22.79 -10.12
N GLN A 463 9.94 22.33 -10.58
CA GLN A 463 10.24 20.90 -10.73
C GLN A 463 10.15 20.15 -9.40
N GLY A 464 10.69 20.72 -8.32
CA GLY A 464 10.57 20.15 -6.97
C GLY A 464 9.11 20.07 -6.52
N CYS A 465 8.40 21.18 -6.56
CA CYS A 465 7.00 21.26 -6.13
C CYS A 465 6.10 20.30 -6.93
N LEU A 466 6.25 20.24 -8.26
CA LEU A 466 5.44 19.39 -9.14
C LEU A 466 5.80 17.90 -9.02
N LEU A 467 7.03 17.56 -8.70
CA LEU A 467 7.42 16.18 -8.39
C LEU A 467 6.84 15.69 -7.04
N TYR A 468 6.70 16.61 -6.06
CA TYR A 468 6.10 16.29 -4.76
C TYR A 468 4.57 16.21 -4.80
N THR A 469 3.91 16.96 -5.68
CA THR A 469 2.43 17.02 -5.77
C THR A 469 1.85 16.14 -6.88
N SER A 470 2.66 15.71 -7.83
CA SER A 470 2.25 14.73 -8.81
C SER A 470 1.97 13.41 -8.07
N PRO A 471 0.80 12.76 -8.26
CA PRO A 471 0.65 11.36 -7.92
C PRO A 471 1.69 10.61 -8.75
N SER A 472 2.86 10.48 -8.17
CA SER A 472 3.96 9.77 -8.77
C SER A 472 3.58 8.29 -8.73
N PRO A 473 3.85 7.54 -9.79
CA PRO A 473 3.88 6.09 -9.70
C PRO A 473 4.73 5.59 -8.53
N ARG A 474 5.77 6.36 -8.15
CA ARG A 474 6.54 6.10 -6.92
C ARG A 474 5.73 6.33 -5.65
N ASP A 475 4.70 7.18 -5.67
CA ASP A 475 3.84 7.45 -4.53
C ASP A 475 2.71 6.41 -4.40
N VAL A 476 2.46 5.68 -5.45
CA VAL A 476 1.43 4.62 -5.54
C VAL A 476 2.06 3.24 -5.59
N GLU A 477 3.24 3.14 -6.16
CA GLU A 477 4.11 1.96 -6.07
C GLU A 477 4.78 1.87 -4.69
N GLU A 478 4.68 2.88 -3.89
CA GLU A 478 5.00 2.96 -2.49
C GLU A 478 3.74 2.87 -1.65
#